data_00f33e7fa9ba6c5c0eee3c45b1a744c2
#
_entry.id   00f33e7fa9ba6c5c0eee3c45b1a744c2
#
_cell.length_a   1.000
_cell.length_b   1.000
_cell.length_c   1.000
_cell.angle_alpha   90.00
_cell.angle_beta   90.00
_cell.angle_gamma   90.00
#
_symmetry.space_group_name_H-M   'P 1'
#
loop_
_entity.id
_entity.type
_entity.pdbx_description
1 polymer ?
#
loop_
_entity_poly.entity_id
_entity_poly.type
_entity_poly.pdbx_seq_one_letter_code
_entity_poly.pdbx_strand_id
1 'polypeptide(L)'
;MSKLNHPIQSVSFHIFPKHPHFLISTSNPPYSYKTVSSARLLYTYKANLERIIDGDTLLVNIDLGFSIFSQQRLRLRRLDCPELSTPEGLKSRKFVEAKLKDVKFLIIKTYSQDLYGRYLVDVLYLTGDATEEDVIRRGYFLNQEILDSGMGVRV
;
A
#
# COMPACT_ATOMS: atom_id res chain seq x y z
N MET A 1 35.87 -11.44 47.29
CA MET A 1 35.72 -11.51 45.84
C MET A 1 34.41 -12.27 45.52
N SER A 2 33.32 -11.57 45.40
CA SER A 2 32.03 -12.17 45.03
C SER A 2 31.61 -11.62 43.66
N LYS A 3 31.49 -12.52 42.70
CA LYS A 3 31.02 -12.22 41.35
C LYS A 3 29.47 -12.13 41.37
N LEU A 4 28.93 -10.95 41.13
CA LEU A 4 27.53 -10.73 40.86
C LEU A 4 27.24 -11.13 39.41
N ASN A 5 26.62 -12.31 39.24
CA ASN A 5 25.98 -12.70 37.98
C ASN A 5 24.57 -12.10 37.95
N HIS A 6 24.36 -11.12 37.09
CA HIS A 6 23.03 -10.67 36.76
C HIS A 6 22.57 -11.45 35.52
N PRO A 7 21.43 -12.15 35.57
CA PRO A 7 20.84 -12.74 34.35
C PRO A 7 20.23 -11.64 33.49
N ILE A 8 20.64 -11.60 32.25
CA ILE A 8 20.00 -10.78 31.21
C ILE A 8 18.59 -11.36 31.00
N GLN A 9 17.58 -10.65 31.47
CA GLN A 9 16.20 -10.97 31.15
C GLN A 9 15.98 -10.71 29.66
N SER A 10 15.70 -11.79 28.94
CA SER A 10 15.24 -11.72 27.55
C SER A 10 13.86 -11.04 27.51
N VAL A 11 13.83 -9.84 26.96
CA VAL A 11 12.57 -9.14 26.68
C VAL A 11 11.91 -9.82 25.48
N SER A 12 10.92 -10.64 25.76
CA SER A 12 10.08 -11.24 24.72
C SER A 12 9.10 -10.19 24.21
N PHE A 13 9.35 -9.68 23.01
CA PHE A 13 8.37 -8.85 22.31
C PHE A 13 7.21 -9.73 21.80
N HIS A 14 6.15 -9.83 22.58
CA HIS A 14 4.89 -10.38 22.12
C HIS A 14 4.13 -9.32 21.33
N ILE A 15 4.38 -9.23 20.03
CA ILE A 15 3.76 -8.22 19.17
C ILE A 15 2.44 -8.70 18.53
N PHE A 16 2.07 -9.98 18.64
CA PHE A 16 0.81 -10.45 18.04
C PHE A 16 0.07 -11.45 18.93
N PRO A 17 -1.23 -11.23 19.21
CA PRO A 17 -2.07 -12.26 19.80
C PRO A 17 -2.30 -13.40 18.79
N LYS A 18 -2.17 -14.63 19.27
CA LYS A 18 -2.55 -15.83 18.52
C LYS A 18 -4.06 -15.84 18.33
N HIS A 19 -4.53 -15.60 17.12
CA HIS A 19 -5.94 -15.78 16.78
C HIS A 19 -6.19 -17.07 16.00
N PRO A 20 -7.29 -17.78 16.30
CA PRO A 20 -7.62 -19.05 15.66
C PRO A 20 -8.03 -18.87 14.21
N HIS A 21 -7.81 -19.89 13.42
CA HIS A 21 -8.21 -19.99 12.02
C HIS A 21 -9.70 -19.70 11.85
N PHE A 22 -10.03 -18.61 11.17
CA PHE A 22 -11.37 -18.34 10.69
C PHE A 22 -11.45 -18.72 9.20
N LEU A 23 -12.23 -19.75 8.91
CA LEU A 23 -12.55 -20.16 7.54
C LEU A 23 -13.53 -19.15 6.95
N ILE A 24 -13.09 -18.34 6.00
CA ILE A 24 -13.96 -17.47 5.22
C ILE A 24 -14.20 -18.13 3.86
N SER A 25 -15.48 -18.31 3.59
CA SER A 25 -16.05 -18.77 2.33
C SER A 25 -15.61 -17.95 1.13
N THR A 26 -15.35 -18.64 0.05
CA THR A 26 -14.68 -18.24 -1.16
C THR A 26 -15.55 -17.43 -2.09
N SER A 27 -15.23 -16.14 -2.24
CA SER A 27 -15.17 -15.48 -3.54
C SER A 27 -13.85 -14.71 -3.55
N ASN A 28 -12.77 -15.40 -3.89
CA ASN A 28 -11.44 -14.80 -3.94
C ASN A 28 -11.36 -13.83 -5.11
N PRO A 29 -10.96 -12.57 -4.88
CA PRO A 29 -10.28 -11.84 -5.93
C PRO A 29 -8.97 -12.58 -6.26
N PRO A 30 -8.52 -12.59 -7.51
CA PRO A 30 -7.41 -13.43 -7.98
C PRO A 30 -6.04 -13.12 -7.35
N TYR A 31 -5.97 -12.22 -6.39
CA TYR A 31 -4.76 -11.82 -5.67
C TYR A 31 -5.00 -11.84 -4.16
N SER A 32 -5.12 -13.04 -3.62
CA SER A 32 -5.06 -13.25 -2.18
C SER A 32 -3.62 -13.01 -1.71
N TYR A 33 -3.39 -11.99 -0.92
CA TYR A 33 -2.19 -11.89 -0.09
C TYR A 33 -2.29 -12.95 1.02
N LYS A 34 -2.10 -14.21 0.63
CA LYS A 34 -2.05 -15.33 1.57
C LYS A 34 -0.88 -15.11 2.50
N THR A 35 -1.16 -14.94 3.76
CA THR A 35 -0.21 -14.95 4.89
C THR A 35 1.03 -14.09 4.63
N VAL A 36 0.95 -12.81 5.00
CA VAL A 36 2.09 -11.90 4.89
C VAL A 36 3.15 -12.34 5.87
N SER A 37 4.22 -12.99 5.38
CA SER A 37 5.41 -13.20 6.19
C SER A 37 6.00 -11.83 6.55
N SER A 38 6.63 -11.72 7.73
CA SER A 38 7.25 -10.46 8.19
C SER A 38 8.16 -9.79 7.15
N ALA A 39 8.82 -10.57 6.30
CA ALA A 39 9.64 -10.06 5.19
C ALA A 39 8.81 -9.32 4.11
N ARG A 40 7.51 -9.57 3.98
CA ARG A 40 6.65 -8.88 3.02
C ARG A 40 6.22 -7.49 3.47
N LEU A 41 6.34 -7.18 4.76
CA LEU A 41 6.04 -5.86 5.32
C LEU A 41 7.21 -4.87 5.21
N LEU A 42 8.41 -5.33 4.82
CA LEU A 42 9.54 -4.43 4.55
C LEU A 42 9.17 -3.45 3.45
N TYR A 43 9.52 -2.17 3.69
CA TYR A 43 9.22 -1.06 2.76
C TYR A 43 7.72 -0.84 2.54
N THR A 44 6.90 -1.17 3.55
CA THR A 44 5.45 -0.94 3.55
C THR A 44 5.14 0.19 4.51
N TYR A 45 4.38 1.20 4.06
CA TYR A 45 4.14 2.43 4.79
C TYR A 45 2.68 2.83 4.68
N LYS A 46 2.20 3.55 5.71
CA LYS A 46 0.98 4.34 5.64
C LYS A 46 1.26 5.64 4.90
N ALA A 47 0.35 6.07 4.06
CA ALA A 47 0.47 7.31 3.33
C ALA A 47 -0.89 8.02 3.20
N ASN A 48 -0.88 9.33 3.28
CA ASN A 48 -2.03 10.16 3.01
C ASN A 48 -1.96 10.66 1.57
N LEU A 49 -3.05 10.49 0.82
CA LEU A 49 -3.17 11.00 -0.53
C LEU A 49 -3.29 12.52 -0.49
N GLU A 50 -2.41 13.22 -1.20
CA GLU A 50 -2.50 14.66 -1.36
C GLU A 50 -3.14 15.04 -2.70
N ARG A 51 -2.68 14.38 -3.78
CA ARG A 51 -3.19 14.65 -5.12
C ARG A 51 -2.96 13.47 -6.06
N ILE A 52 -3.92 13.24 -6.94
CA ILE A 52 -3.77 12.36 -8.09
C ILE A 52 -3.23 13.21 -9.24
N ILE A 53 -2.03 12.90 -9.74
CA ILE A 53 -1.38 13.63 -10.83
C ILE A 53 -1.95 13.17 -12.16
N ASP A 54 -1.92 11.86 -12.39
CA ASP A 54 -2.51 11.19 -13.55
C ASP A 54 -3.01 9.78 -13.15
N GLY A 55 -3.35 8.93 -14.12
CA GLY A 55 -3.93 7.61 -13.85
C GLY A 55 -3.01 6.63 -13.12
N ASP A 56 -1.70 6.88 -13.11
CA ASP A 56 -0.71 5.98 -12.50
C ASP A 56 0.34 6.70 -11.64
N THR A 57 0.15 7.98 -11.37
CA THR A 57 1.06 8.80 -10.57
C THR A 57 0.32 9.54 -9.47
N LEU A 58 0.71 9.29 -8.23
CA LEU A 58 0.13 9.89 -7.02
C LEU A 58 1.16 10.78 -6.31
N LEU A 59 0.70 11.90 -5.76
CA LEU A 59 1.43 12.68 -4.77
C LEU A 59 0.87 12.30 -3.40
N VAL A 60 1.73 11.83 -2.52
CA VAL A 60 1.35 11.37 -1.18
C VAL A 60 2.27 11.93 -0.11
N ASN A 61 1.79 11.97 1.12
CA ASN A 61 2.58 12.22 2.31
C ASN A 61 2.73 10.91 3.09
N ILE A 62 3.96 10.36 3.11
CA ILE A 62 4.28 9.06 3.69
C ILE A 62 4.61 9.24 5.17
N ASP A 63 3.98 8.46 6.04
CA ASP A 63 4.32 8.35 7.45
C ASP A 63 5.49 7.37 7.62
N LEU A 64 6.64 7.88 8.05
CA LEU A 64 7.85 7.10 8.30
C LEU A 64 8.00 6.70 9.77
N GLY A 65 6.99 7.03 10.60
CA GLY A 65 7.09 6.90 12.04
C GLY A 65 7.85 8.06 12.69
N PHE A 66 7.95 8.05 14.01
CA PHE A 66 8.63 9.09 14.79
C PHE A 66 8.18 10.53 14.50
N SER A 67 6.93 10.72 14.05
CA SER A 67 6.41 12.01 13.57
C SER A 67 7.18 12.58 12.36
N ILE A 68 7.82 11.73 11.57
CA ILE A 68 8.53 12.09 10.35
C ILE A 68 7.64 11.76 9.15
N PHE A 69 7.39 12.76 8.32
CA PHE A 69 6.61 12.62 7.10
C PHE A 69 7.45 13.00 5.88
N SER A 70 7.21 12.30 4.76
CA SER A 70 7.91 12.57 3.50
C SER A 70 6.91 12.68 2.36
N GLN A 71 6.86 13.84 1.72
CA GLN A 71 6.07 14.02 0.51
C GLN A 71 6.79 13.39 -0.67
N GLN A 72 6.11 12.47 -1.36
CA GLN A 72 6.69 11.73 -2.47
C GLN A 72 5.74 11.65 -3.65
N ARG A 73 6.32 11.72 -4.86
CA ARG A 73 5.63 11.39 -6.10
C ARG A 73 5.88 9.92 -6.41
N LEU A 74 4.81 9.12 -6.40
CA LEU A 74 4.86 7.69 -6.57
C LEU A 74 4.29 7.28 -7.93
N ARG A 75 4.91 6.29 -8.57
CA ARG A 75 4.45 5.66 -9.81
C ARG A 75 3.87 4.29 -9.50
N LEU A 76 2.66 4.03 -9.94
CA LEU A 76 2.05 2.70 -9.79
C LEU A 76 2.83 1.68 -10.63
N ARG A 77 3.21 0.58 -10.00
CA ARG A 77 4.09 -0.44 -10.60
C ARG A 77 3.35 -1.33 -11.59
N ARG A 78 4.04 -1.74 -12.67
CA ARG A 78 3.57 -2.71 -13.67
C ARG A 78 2.34 -2.28 -14.45
N LEU A 79 2.10 -0.99 -14.53
CA LEU A 79 1.04 -0.47 -15.39
C LEU A 79 1.47 0.87 -15.99
N ASP A 80 0.86 1.20 -17.10
CA ASP A 80 1.03 2.46 -17.79
C ASP A 80 -0.36 2.97 -18.20
N CYS A 81 -0.65 4.20 -17.81
CA CYS A 81 -1.90 4.86 -18.15
C CYS A 81 -1.68 5.85 -19.31
N PRO A 82 -2.71 6.11 -20.13
CA PRO A 82 -2.63 7.12 -21.17
C PRO A 82 -2.27 8.49 -20.60
N GLU A 83 -1.57 9.28 -21.39
CA GLU A 83 -1.16 10.64 -21.05
C GLU A 83 -2.36 11.51 -20.70
N LEU A 84 -2.22 12.34 -19.65
CA LEU A 84 -3.28 13.22 -19.16
C LEU A 84 -3.82 14.21 -20.21
N SER A 85 -3.03 14.52 -21.23
CA SER A 85 -3.40 15.35 -22.37
C SER A 85 -4.46 14.70 -23.27
N THR A 86 -4.72 13.40 -23.12
CA THR A 86 -5.67 12.64 -23.90
C THR A 86 -7.02 12.46 -23.18
N PRO A 87 -8.13 12.25 -23.88
CA PRO A 87 -9.41 11.91 -23.27
C PRO A 87 -9.34 10.62 -22.42
N GLU A 88 -8.56 9.64 -22.86
CA GLU A 88 -8.33 8.37 -22.18
C GLU A 88 -7.56 8.58 -20.86
N GLY A 89 -6.53 9.43 -20.85
CA GLY A 89 -5.80 9.79 -19.64
C GLY A 89 -6.67 10.53 -18.62
N LEU A 90 -7.55 11.41 -19.08
CA LEU A 90 -8.55 12.05 -18.21
C LEU A 90 -9.54 11.05 -17.62
N LYS A 91 -9.96 10.03 -18.38
CA LYS A 91 -10.82 8.95 -17.89
C LYS A 91 -10.08 8.11 -16.83
N SER A 92 -8.84 7.74 -17.11
CA SER A 92 -8.01 6.98 -16.17
C SER A 92 -7.83 7.73 -14.84
N ARG A 93 -7.49 9.00 -14.90
CA ARG A 93 -7.38 9.84 -13.71
C ARG A 93 -8.70 9.92 -12.92
N LYS A 94 -9.84 10.16 -13.60
CA LYS A 94 -11.17 10.19 -12.97
C LYS A 94 -11.55 8.86 -12.33
N PHE A 95 -11.14 7.74 -12.93
CA PHE A 95 -11.35 6.42 -12.34
C PHE A 95 -10.62 6.30 -10.99
N VAL A 96 -9.35 6.70 -10.93
CA VAL A 96 -8.56 6.68 -9.69
C VAL A 96 -9.13 7.66 -8.66
N GLU A 97 -9.56 8.84 -9.08
CA GLU A 97 -10.23 9.83 -8.22
C GLU A 97 -11.50 9.24 -7.59
N ALA A 98 -12.31 8.54 -8.37
CA ALA A 98 -13.54 7.89 -7.88
C ALA A 98 -13.23 6.77 -6.87
N LYS A 99 -12.18 5.98 -7.11
CA LYS A 99 -11.76 4.90 -6.21
C LYS A 99 -11.24 5.40 -4.88
N LEU A 100 -10.51 6.51 -4.88
CA LEU A 100 -9.84 7.04 -3.69
C LEU A 100 -10.60 8.16 -2.97
N LYS A 101 -11.79 8.55 -3.44
CA LYS A 101 -12.55 9.69 -2.93
C LYS A 101 -12.80 9.64 -1.42
N ASP A 102 -13.21 8.49 -0.89
CA ASP A 102 -13.59 8.32 0.52
C ASP A 102 -12.56 7.48 1.30
N VAL A 103 -11.31 7.50 0.84
CA VAL A 103 -10.20 6.78 1.44
C VAL A 103 -9.46 7.68 2.41
N LYS A 104 -9.33 7.26 3.67
CA LYS A 104 -8.65 8.04 4.71
C LYS A 104 -7.13 7.97 4.59
N PHE A 105 -6.60 6.82 4.23
CA PHE A 105 -5.17 6.59 4.02
C PHE A 105 -4.96 5.42 3.06
N LEU A 106 -3.76 5.35 2.52
CA LEU A 106 -3.27 4.26 1.67
C LEU A 106 -2.25 3.43 2.45
N ILE A 107 -2.15 2.15 2.13
CA ILE A 107 -0.98 1.34 2.45
C ILE A 107 -0.20 1.15 1.16
N ILE A 108 1.04 1.60 1.15
CA ILE A 108 1.92 1.54 0.00
C ILE A 108 3.08 0.58 0.28
N LYS A 109 3.46 -0.20 -0.73
CA LYS A 109 4.70 -0.95 -0.72
C LYS A 109 5.61 -0.41 -1.80
N THR A 110 6.81 0.04 -1.40
CA THR A 110 7.77 0.64 -2.32
C THR A 110 8.75 -0.40 -2.88
N TYR A 111 9.26 -0.12 -4.06
CA TYR A 111 10.26 -0.92 -4.78
C TYR A 111 11.40 -0.01 -5.26
N SER A 112 12.00 -0.30 -6.41
CA SER A 112 13.02 0.55 -7.03
C SER A 112 12.44 1.88 -7.52
N GLN A 113 13.30 2.82 -7.83
CA GLN A 113 12.93 4.03 -8.55
C GLN A 113 12.89 3.78 -10.07
N ASP A 114 12.07 4.55 -10.75
CA ASP A 114 12.10 4.66 -12.21
C ASP A 114 13.20 5.62 -12.67
N LEU A 115 13.32 5.81 -13.99
CA LEU A 115 14.33 6.71 -14.58
C LEU A 115 14.15 8.19 -14.21
N TYR A 116 12.98 8.55 -13.66
CA TYR A 116 12.65 9.93 -13.27
C TYR A 116 12.73 10.12 -11.74
N GLY A 117 13.28 9.14 -11.01
CA GLY A 117 13.43 9.20 -9.57
C GLY A 117 12.13 8.97 -8.77
N ARG A 118 11.05 8.51 -9.42
CA ARG A 118 9.80 8.17 -8.73
C ARG A 118 9.87 6.73 -8.21
N TYR A 119 9.46 6.50 -6.97
CA TYR A 119 9.36 5.14 -6.46
C TYR A 119 8.20 4.38 -7.11
N LEU A 120 8.50 3.18 -7.58
CA LEU A 120 7.51 2.22 -8.05
C LEU A 120 6.81 1.62 -6.84
N VAL A 121 5.47 1.63 -6.82
CA VAL A 121 4.69 1.20 -5.67
C VAL A 121 3.52 0.28 -6.03
N ASP A 122 3.19 -0.60 -5.10
CA ASP A 122 1.89 -1.25 -5.00
C ASP A 122 1.05 -0.48 -3.98
N VAL A 123 -0.23 -0.25 -4.25
CA VAL A 123 -1.13 0.54 -3.42
C VAL A 123 -2.34 -0.28 -3.02
N LEU A 124 -2.57 -0.37 -1.70
CA LEU A 124 -3.77 -0.95 -1.09
C LEU A 124 -4.59 0.14 -0.41
N TYR A 125 -5.91 0.01 -0.47
CA TYR A 125 -6.84 0.93 0.18
C TYR A 125 -8.14 0.25 0.60
N LEU A 126 -8.85 0.89 1.53
CA LEU A 126 -10.26 0.63 1.85
C LEU A 126 -10.97 1.96 2.05
N THR A 127 -12.25 1.99 1.76
CA THR A 127 -13.12 3.14 2.07
C THR A 127 -13.67 3.05 3.48
N GLY A 128 -14.05 4.19 4.06
CA GLY A 128 -14.66 4.26 5.40
C GLY A 128 -13.66 4.14 6.55
N ASP A 129 -14.15 3.71 7.71
CA ASP A 129 -13.36 3.54 8.93
C ASP A 129 -12.67 2.18 8.96
N ALA A 130 -11.55 2.08 8.29
CA ALA A 130 -10.72 0.88 8.27
C ALA A 130 -9.43 1.12 9.07
N THR A 131 -8.95 0.07 9.74
CA THR A 131 -7.63 0.06 10.36
C THR A 131 -6.55 -0.28 9.32
N GLU A 132 -5.28 -0.02 9.65
CA GLU A 132 -4.16 -0.41 8.79
C GLU A 132 -4.12 -1.92 8.56
N GLU A 133 -4.42 -2.71 9.60
CA GLU A 133 -4.50 -4.17 9.50
C GLU A 133 -5.62 -4.61 8.54
N ASP A 134 -6.78 -3.94 8.58
CA ASP A 134 -7.87 -4.20 7.64
C ASP A 134 -7.44 -3.97 6.19
N VAL A 135 -6.75 -2.85 5.91
CA VAL A 135 -6.27 -2.54 4.57
C VAL A 135 -5.23 -3.57 4.10
N ILE A 136 -4.31 -3.97 4.97
CA ILE A 136 -3.30 -5.00 4.63
C ILE A 136 -3.94 -6.36 4.35
N ARG A 137 -4.98 -6.73 5.09
CA ARG A 137 -5.61 -8.06 4.97
C ARG A 137 -6.60 -8.17 3.83
N ARG A 138 -7.41 -7.14 3.60
CA ARG A 138 -8.58 -7.18 2.70
C ARG A 138 -8.73 -5.94 1.82
N GLY A 139 -7.72 -5.09 1.78
CA GLY A 139 -7.72 -3.88 0.96
C GLY A 139 -7.80 -4.20 -0.54
N TYR A 140 -8.43 -3.30 -1.28
CA TYR A 140 -8.42 -3.32 -2.73
C TYR A 140 -7.02 -3.00 -3.23
N PHE A 141 -6.60 -3.68 -4.29
CA PHE A 141 -5.32 -3.46 -4.93
C PHE A 141 -5.49 -2.51 -6.12
N LEU A 142 -5.21 -1.23 -5.92
CA LEU A 142 -5.46 -0.18 -6.90
C LEU A 142 -4.80 -0.47 -8.27
N ASN A 143 -3.52 -0.92 -8.25
CA ASN A 143 -2.80 -1.21 -9.48
C ASN A 143 -3.54 -2.23 -10.36
N GLN A 144 -4.12 -3.27 -9.75
CA GLN A 144 -4.85 -4.30 -10.48
C GLN A 144 -6.21 -3.81 -10.94
N GLU A 145 -6.93 -3.03 -10.13
CA GLU A 145 -8.22 -2.49 -10.52
C GLU A 145 -8.14 -1.58 -11.75
N ILE A 146 -7.05 -0.80 -11.87
CA ILE A 146 -6.79 0.03 -13.06
C ILE A 146 -6.61 -0.85 -14.31
N LEU A 147 -5.84 -1.94 -14.19
CA LEU A 147 -5.65 -2.90 -15.29
C LEU A 147 -6.95 -3.60 -15.67
N ASP A 148 -7.70 -4.10 -14.68
CA ASP A 148 -8.95 -4.85 -14.89
C ASP A 148 -10.05 -3.97 -15.51
N SER A 149 -10.01 -2.66 -15.23
CA SER A 149 -10.96 -1.70 -15.83
C SER A 149 -10.57 -1.23 -17.24
N GLY A 150 -9.40 -1.61 -17.73
CA GLY A 150 -8.87 -1.16 -19.01
C GLY A 150 -8.42 0.32 -19.03
N MET A 151 -8.25 0.93 -17.83
CA MET A 151 -7.80 2.33 -17.71
C MET A 151 -6.29 2.46 -17.82
N GLY A 152 -5.56 1.36 -17.83
CA GLY A 152 -4.12 1.26 -18.05
C GLY A 152 -3.75 -0.08 -18.69
N VAL A 153 -2.54 -0.19 -19.17
CA VAL A 153 -1.97 -1.42 -19.77
C VAL A 153 -0.83 -1.94 -18.91
N ARG A 154 -0.60 -3.25 -18.98
CA ARG A 154 0.50 -3.89 -18.25
C ARG A 154 1.84 -3.62 -18.95
N VAL A 155 2.86 -3.25 -18.19
CA VAL A 155 4.24 -3.01 -18.62
C VAL A 155 5.23 -3.77 -17.74
#